data_b08135ac585169727652154056f33f3c
#
_entry.id   b08135ac585169727652154056f33f3c
#
_cell.length_a   1.000
_cell.length_b   1.000
_cell.length_c   1.000
_cell.angle_alpha   90.00
_cell.angle_beta   90.00
_cell.angle_gamma   90.00
#
_symmetry.space_group_name_H-M   'P 1'
#
loop_
_entity.id
_entity.type
_entity.pdbx_description
1 polymer ?
#
loop_
_entity_poly.entity_id
_entity_poly.type
_entity_poly.pdbx_seq_one_letter_code
_entity_poly.pdbx_strand_id
1 'polypeptide(L)'
;NLGSALFMSNGESGSGGRNRDSNLADALEAIIGAIYLDSGLEAAKEVSLQLLSNQLETLNPKRSQGNAKGELQEILQQLTPEAPSYEVVSEDGPPHDRTFVCEVTWKGKPLGQGSGPSKKSAEAKAAQAALTAQIWKS
;
A
#
# COMPACT_ATOMS: atom_id res chain seq x y z
N ASN A 1 -20.53 -3.34 16.84
CA ASN A 1 -20.67 -1.88 16.68
C ASN A 1 -20.08 -1.17 17.91
N LEU A 2 -18.78 -0.80 17.84
CA LEU A 2 -18.04 -0.23 18.96
C LEU A 2 -18.65 1.11 19.43
N GLY A 3 -19.06 1.96 18.49
CA GLY A 3 -19.61 3.29 18.79
C GLY A 3 -20.86 3.25 19.69
N SER A 4 -21.69 2.21 19.57
CA SER A 4 -22.88 2.06 20.44
C SER A 4 -22.54 1.74 21.90
N ALA A 5 -21.37 1.17 22.16
CA ALA A 5 -20.88 0.83 23.48
C ALA A 5 -20.17 1.98 24.21
N LEU A 6 -19.89 3.10 23.51
CA LEU A 6 -19.19 4.23 24.10
C LEU A 6 -20.10 5.04 25.02
N PHE A 7 -19.63 5.30 26.24
CA PHE A 7 -20.23 6.25 27.14
C PHE A 7 -19.78 7.67 26.78
N MET A 8 -20.75 8.51 26.44
CA MET A 8 -20.48 9.90 26.01
C MET A 8 -21.49 10.86 26.63
N SER A 9 -21.10 12.13 26.72
CA SER A 9 -22.05 13.19 27.09
C SER A 9 -23.15 13.32 26.02
N ASN A 10 -24.28 13.88 26.38
CA ASN A 10 -25.39 14.12 25.45
C ASN A 10 -24.97 15.02 24.28
N GLY A 11 -24.12 16.02 24.52
CA GLY A 11 -23.61 16.93 23.51
C GLY A 11 -22.69 16.20 22.50
N GLU A 12 -21.76 15.40 22.99
CA GLU A 12 -20.85 14.60 22.14
C GLU A 12 -21.60 13.55 21.33
N SER A 13 -22.53 12.84 21.99
CA SER A 13 -23.38 11.86 21.31
C SER A 13 -24.26 12.50 20.23
N GLY A 14 -24.86 13.67 20.53
CA GLY A 14 -25.70 14.42 19.59
C GLY A 14 -24.94 15.00 18.40
N SER A 15 -23.63 15.28 18.53
CA SER A 15 -22.75 15.75 17.45
C SER A 15 -22.13 14.62 16.61
N GLY A 16 -22.60 13.39 16.74
CA GLY A 16 -22.10 12.24 15.97
C GLY A 16 -20.84 11.61 16.53
N GLY A 17 -20.46 11.93 17.78
CA GLY A 17 -19.24 11.42 18.42
C GLY A 17 -19.10 9.90 18.42
N ARG A 18 -20.23 9.15 18.46
CA ARG A 18 -20.24 7.68 18.41
C ARG A 18 -19.73 7.08 17.10
N ASN A 19 -19.78 7.85 16.03
CA ASN A 19 -19.34 7.43 14.69
C ASN A 19 -18.10 8.21 14.21
N ARG A 20 -17.47 9.00 15.08
CA ARG A 20 -16.27 9.75 14.76
C ARG A 20 -15.06 8.81 14.78
N ASP A 21 -14.32 8.78 13.69
CA ASP A 21 -13.17 7.86 13.50
C ASP A 21 -12.15 7.96 14.63
N SER A 22 -11.84 9.16 15.12
CA SER A 22 -10.90 9.35 16.23
C SER A 22 -11.39 8.67 17.51
N ASN A 23 -12.67 8.83 17.86
CA ASN A 23 -13.24 8.23 19.07
C ASN A 23 -13.30 6.70 18.97
N LEU A 24 -13.53 6.17 17.76
CA LEU A 24 -13.51 4.73 17.50
C LEU A 24 -12.10 4.17 17.56
N ALA A 25 -11.10 4.91 17.06
CA ALA A 25 -9.69 4.54 17.15
C ALA A 25 -9.21 4.50 18.60
N ASP A 26 -9.47 5.54 19.38
CA ASP A 26 -9.12 5.62 20.81
C ASP A 26 -9.77 4.47 21.61
N ALA A 27 -11.02 4.16 21.31
CA ALA A 27 -11.73 3.06 21.95
C ALA A 27 -11.14 1.69 21.61
N LEU A 28 -10.71 1.49 20.36
CA LEU A 28 -10.05 0.25 19.93
C LEU A 28 -8.68 0.11 20.61
N GLU A 29 -7.89 1.17 20.67
CA GLU A 29 -6.61 1.19 21.39
C GLU A 29 -6.79 0.85 22.87
N ALA A 30 -7.82 1.43 23.53
CA ALA A 30 -8.14 1.13 24.93
C ALA A 30 -8.49 -0.35 25.13
N ILE A 31 -9.25 -0.97 24.22
CA ILE A 31 -9.58 -2.40 24.29
C ILE A 31 -8.32 -3.27 24.15
N ILE A 32 -7.46 -2.96 23.19
CA ILE A 32 -6.18 -3.69 23.00
C ILE A 32 -5.30 -3.54 24.25
N GLY A 33 -5.23 -2.33 24.81
CA GLY A 33 -4.51 -2.07 26.05
C GLY A 33 -5.08 -2.86 27.26
N ALA A 34 -6.41 -2.95 27.38
CA ALA A 34 -7.06 -3.75 28.43
C ALA A 34 -6.74 -5.25 28.29
N ILE A 35 -6.79 -5.80 27.07
CA ILE A 35 -6.41 -7.18 26.79
C ILE A 35 -4.94 -7.44 27.16
N TYR A 36 -4.06 -6.49 26.82
CA TYR A 36 -2.65 -6.59 27.18
C TYR A 36 -2.43 -6.64 28.69
N LEU A 37 -3.13 -5.79 29.44
CA LEU A 37 -3.02 -5.75 30.91
C LEU A 37 -3.61 -6.97 31.59
N ASP A 38 -4.67 -7.55 31.03
CA ASP A 38 -5.36 -8.71 31.58
C ASP A 38 -4.68 -10.03 31.21
N SER A 39 -4.33 -10.21 29.93
CA SER A 39 -3.96 -11.49 29.35
C SER A 39 -2.57 -11.48 28.68
N GLY A 40 -1.87 -10.36 28.69
CA GLY A 40 -0.50 -10.21 28.20
C GLY A 40 -0.37 -9.99 26.69
N LEU A 41 0.88 -9.92 26.24
CA LEU A 41 1.25 -9.52 24.86
C LEU A 41 0.72 -10.46 23.77
N GLU A 42 0.78 -11.76 24.00
CA GLU A 42 0.37 -12.71 22.94
C GLU A 42 -1.13 -12.66 22.68
N ALA A 43 -1.97 -12.49 23.72
CA ALA A 43 -3.41 -12.32 23.56
C ALA A 43 -3.75 -11.00 22.83
N ALA A 44 -3.11 -9.89 23.22
CA ALA A 44 -3.29 -8.60 22.54
C ALA A 44 -2.85 -8.65 21.07
N LYS A 45 -1.75 -9.31 20.76
CA LYS A 45 -1.24 -9.52 19.40
C LYS A 45 -2.21 -10.35 18.56
N GLU A 46 -2.71 -11.46 19.09
CA GLU A 46 -3.67 -12.33 18.38
C GLU A 46 -4.93 -11.55 18.00
N VAL A 47 -5.54 -10.84 18.96
CA VAL A 47 -6.74 -10.03 18.72
C VAL A 47 -6.46 -8.92 17.70
N SER A 48 -5.32 -8.23 17.81
CA SER A 48 -4.93 -7.18 16.86
C SER A 48 -4.77 -7.71 15.45
N LEU A 49 -4.11 -8.86 15.27
CA LEU A 49 -3.95 -9.51 13.96
C LEU A 49 -5.28 -9.97 13.37
N GLN A 50 -6.19 -10.49 14.19
CA GLN A 50 -7.55 -10.84 13.76
C GLN A 50 -8.33 -9.62 13.27
N LEU A 51 -8.33 -8.53 14.04
CA LEU A 51 -9.06 -7.30 13.70
C LEU A 51 -8.51 -6.64 12.43
N LEU A 52 -7.20 -6.72 12.19
CA LEU A 52 -6.52 -6.09 11.06
C LEU A 52 -6.32 -7.06 9.87
N SER A 53 -6.76 -8.31 9.95
CA SER A 53 -6.48 -9.33 8.93
C SER A 53 -6.87 -8.90 7.51
N ASN A 54 -8.07 -8.33 7.34
CA ASN A 54 -8.54 -7.85 6.03
C ASN A 54 -7.68 -6.70 5.50
N GLN A 55 -7.26 -5.77 6.36
CA GLN A 55 -6.40 -4.66 6.00
C GLN A 55 -4.99 -5.16 5.66
N LEU A 56 -4.46 -6.09 6.43
CA LEU A 56 -3.15 -6.70 6.19
C LEU A 56 -3.13 -7.52 4.89
N GLU A 57 -4.23 -8.21 4.55
CA GLU A 57 -4.35 -8.89 3.26
C GLU A 57 -4.34 -7.92 2.07
N THR A 58 -4.93 -6.72 2.24
CA THR A 58 -4.87 -5.67 1.21
C THR A 58 -3.50 -5.03 1.09
N LEU A 59 -2.71 -5.03 2.16
CA LEU A 59 -1.33 -4.55 2.21
C LEU A 59 -0.31 -5.60 1.73
N ASN A 60 -0.76 -6.83 1.40
CA ASN A 60 0.13 -7.86 0.88
C ASN A 60 0.84 -7.35 -0.39
N PRO A 61 2.17 -7.29 -0.42
CA PRO A 61 2.93 -6.71 -1.55
C PRO A 61 2.64 -7.39 -2.90
N LYS A 62 2.13 -8.63 -2.90
CA LYS A 62 1.64 -9.30 -4.11
C LYS A 62 0.33 -8.70 -4.66
N ARG A 63 -0.38 -7.83 -3.92
CA ARG A 63 -1.62 -7.15 -4.33
C ARG A 63 -1.50 -5.64 -4.42
N SER A 64 -0.44 -5.03 -3.92
CA SER A 64 -0.22 -3.60 -4.06
C SER A 64 0.25 -3.26 -5.49
N GLN A 65 -0.66 -3.33 -6.47
CA GLN A 65 -0.41 -2.76 -7.81
C GLN A 65 -0.06 -1.25 -7.76
N GLY A 66 -0.02 -0.66 -6.56
CA GLY A 66 0.24 0.75 -6.35
C GLY A 66 1.69 1.13 -6.02
N ASN A 67 2.56 0.21 -5.60
CA ASN A 67 3.93 0.55 -5.18
C ASN A 67 5.04 -0.29 -5.83
N ALA A 68 4.78 -0.88 -6.99
CA ALA A 68 5.78 -1.67 -7.72
C ALA A 68 7.08 -0.89 -7.99
N LYS A 69 6.99 0.44 -8.17
CA LYS A 69 8.16 1.32 -8.33
C LYS A 69 9.02 1.38 -7.08
N GLY A 70 8.41 1.54 -5.90
CA GLY A 70 9.12 1.54 -4.61
C GLY A 70 9.75 0.20 -4.30
N GLU A 71 9.01 -0.90 -4.50
CA GLU A 71 9.51 -2.26 -4.30
C GLU A 71 10.72 -2.57 -5.21
N LEU A 72 10.63 -2.23 -6.51
CA LEU A 72 11.74 -2.39 -7.43
C LEU A 72 12.95 -1.55 -7.01
N GLN A 73 12.72 -0.30 -6.62
CA GLN A 73 13.79 0.58 -6.15
C GLN A 73 14.48 0.02 -4.91
N GLU A 74 13.73 -0.43 -3.90
CA GLU A 74 14.29 -1.00 -2.68
C GLU A 74 15.15 -2.24 -2.97
N ILE A 75 14.67 -3.14 -3.82
CA ILE A 75 15.43 -4.34 -4.22
C ILE A 75 16.73 -3.97 -4.93
N LEU A 76 16.67 -3.05 -5.90
CA LEU A 76 17.85 -2.67 -6.68
C LEU A 76 18.86 -1.87 -5.84
N GLN A 77 18.40 -1.05 -4.91
CA GLN A 77 19.26 -0.29 -3.99
C GLN A 77 19.98 -1.17 -2.96
N GLN A 78 19.46 -2.37 -2.66
CA GLN A 78 20.21 -3.37 -1.87
C GLN A 78 21.43 -3.92 -2.63
N LEU A 79 21.42 -3.87 -3.97
CA LEU A 79 22.52 -4.34 -4.80
C LEU A 79 23.53 -3.22 -5.11
N THR A 80 23.04 -2.02 -5.39
CA THR A 80 23.88 -0.83 -5.61
C THR A 80 23.07 0.45 -5.33
N PRO A 81 23.75 1.60 -5.01
CA PRO A 81 23.07 2.87 -4.76
C PRO A 81 22.28 3.45 -5.94
N GLU A 82 22.47 2.91 -7.15
CA GLU A 82 21.85 3.42 -8.38
C GLU A 82 20.37 3.07 -8.44
N ALA A 83 19.53 4.10 -8.58
CA ALA A 83 18.08 3.93 -8.73
C ALA A 83 17.69 3.53 -10.16
N PRO A 84 16.57 2.79 -10.35
CA PRO A 84 16.01 2.56 -11.69
C PRO A 84 15.50 3.86 -12.31
N SER A 85 15.65 4.00 -13.62
CA SER A 85 15.11 5.11 -14.41
C SER A 85 13.92 4.65 -15.26
N TYR A 86 12.99 5.57 -15.51
CA TYR A 86 11.76 5.30 -16.26
C TYR A 86 11.68 6.28 -17.42
N GLU A 87 11.44 5.77 -18.62
CA GLU A 87 11.29 6.58 -19.83
C GLU A 87 10.04 6.17 -20.60
N VAL A 88 9.29 7.16 -21.09
CA VAL A 88 8.17 6.92 -21.99
C VAL A 88 8.72 6.68 -23.39
N VAL A 89 8.62 5.43 -23.84
CA VAL A 89 9.13 5.01 -25.14
C VAL A 89 8.12 5.13 -26.28
N SER A 90 6.82 5.21 -25.94
CA SER A 90 5.74 5.43 -26.92
C SER A 90 4.55 6.11 -26.27
N GLU A 91 3.87 6.94 -27.06
CA GLU A 91 2.61 7.59 -26.72
C GLU A 91 1.69 7.53 -27.95
N ASP A 92 0.51 6.95 -27.81
CA ASP A 92 -0.44 6.74 -28.92
C ASP A 92 -1.88 7.00 -28.47
N GLY A 93 -2.74 7.32 -29.44
CA GLY A 93 -4.16 7.59 -29.24
C GLY A 93 -4.54 9.07 -29.12
N PRO A 94 -5.84 9.39 -29.27
CA PRO A 94 -6.36 10.74 -29.16
C PRO A 94 -6.26 11.29 -27.73
N PRO A 95 -6.33 12.62 -27.53
CA PRO A 95 -6.13 13.25 -26.21
C PRO A 95 -6.99 12.70 -25.07
N HIS A 96 -8.17 12.15 -25.36
CA HIS A 96 -9.13 11.62 -24.39
C HIS A 96 -9.01 10.11 -24.18
N ASP A 97 -8.18 9.42 -24.99
CA ASP A 97 -7.94 7.96 -24.89
C ASP A 97 -6.47 7.64 -25.22
N ARG A 98 -5.58 8.32 -24.53
CA ARG A 98 -4.15 8.23 -24.75
C ARG A 98 -3.55 7.04 -24.00
N THR A 99 -2.71 6.28 -24.68
CA THR A 99 -1.95 5.16 -24.11
C THR A 99 -0.47 5.49 -24.10
N PHE A 100 0.16 5.36 -22.95
CA PHE A 100 1.59 5.53 -22.75
C PHE A 100 2.25 4.16 -22.61
N VAL A 101 3.41 3.98 -23.23
CA VAL A 101 4.30 2.85 -22.98
C VAL A 101 5.56 3.36 -22.29
N CYS A 102 5.88 2.78 -21.15
CA CYS A 102 7.05 3.13 -20.37
C CYS A 102 8.00 1.93 -20.26
N GLU A 103 9.29 2.21 -20.37
CA GLU A 103 10.36 1.24 -20.07
C GLU A 103 11.05 1.63 -18.78
N VAL A 104 11.39 0.63 -17.96
CA VAL A 104 12.26 0.78 -16.80
C VAL A 104 13.63 0.21 -17.12
N THR A 105 14.67 1.01 -16.87
CA THR A 105 16.07 0.62 -17.05
C THR A 105 16.85 0.74 -15.75
N TRP A 106 17.88 -0.07 -15.61
CA TRP A 106 18.83 0.02 -14.50
C TRP A 106 20.23 -0.37 -14.97
N LYS A 107 21.22 0.48 -14.68
CA LYS A 107 22.60 0.34 -15.18
C LYS A 107 22.66 0.20 -16.69
N GLY A 108 21.82 0.95 -17.41
CA GLY A 108 21.73 0.91 -18.87
C GLY A 108 21.09 -0.36 -19.45
N LYS A 109 20.58 -1.28 -18.62
CA LYS A 109 19.88 -2.49 -19.08
C LYS A 109 18.37 -2.32 -18.92
N PRO A 110 17.55 -2.66 -19.93
CA PRO A 110 16.10 -2.68 -19.80
C PRO A 110 15.68 -3.83 -18.87
N LEU A 111 14.82 -3.54 -17.91
CA LEU A 111 14.30 -4.51 -16.96
C LEU A 111 12.85 -4.91 -17.25
N GLY A 112 12.05 -4.02 -17.88
CA GLY A 112 10.67 -4.30 -18.20
C GLY A 112 9.95 -3.13 -18.84
N GLN A 113 8.83 -3.40 -19.50
CA GLN A 113 7.96 -2.41 -20.12
C GLN A 113 6.53 -2.55 -19.60
N GLY A 114 5.80 -1.44 -19.58
CA GLY A 114 4.40 -1.40 -19.20
C GLY A 114 3.62 -0.33 -19.93
N SER A 115 2.33 -0.58 -20.18
CA SER A 115 1.44 0.36 -20.85
C SER A 115 0.26 0.75 -19.98
N GLY A 116 -0.22 1.99 -20.13
CA GLY A 116 -1.36 2.48 -19.35
C GLY A 116 -1.90 3.82 -19.83
N PRO A 117 -3.08 4.22 -19.30
CA PRO A 117 -3.76 5.46 -19.70
C PRO A 117 -3.09 6.72 -19.15
N SER A 118 -2.05 6.59 -18.36
CA SER A 118 -1.21 7.69 -17.86
C SER A 118 0.24 7.24 -17.71
N LYS A 119 1.18 8.19 -17.75
CA LYS A 119 2.61 7.94 -17.51
C LYS A 119 2.81 7.16 -16.20
N LYS A 120 2.17 7.62 -15.11
CA LYS A 120 2.23 6.96 -13.80
C LYS A 120 1.76 5.50 -13.83
N SER A 121 0.69 5.21 -14.57
CA SER A 121 0.18 3.84 -14.72
C SER A 121 1.11 2.97 -15.56
N ALA A 122 1.68 3.51 -16.65
CA ALA A 122 2.64 2.81 -17.49
C ALA A 122 3.94 2.48 -16.73
N GLU A 123 4.48 3.44 -15.97
CA GLU A 123 5.65 3.25 -15.10
C GLU A 123 5.43 2.17 -14.03
N ALA A 124 4.26 2.18 -13.37
CA ALA A 124 3.93 1.17 -12.35
C ALA A 124 3.89 -0.24 -12.97
N LYS A 125 3.32 -0.38 -14.17
CA LYS A 125 3.29 -1.66 -14.89
C LYS A 125 4.66 -2.09 -15.41
N ALA A 126 5.52 -1.14 -15.83
CA ALA A 126 6.90 -1.43 -16.21
C ALA A 126 7.69 -1.97 -15.01
N ALA A 127 7.54 -1.35 -13.83
CA ALA A 127 8.12 -1.84 -12.59
C ALA A 127 7.61 -3.25 -12.22
N GLN A 128 6.30 -3.49 -12.36
CA GLN A 128 5.71 -4.80 -12.10
C GLN A 128 6.24 -5.88 -13.04
N ALA A 129 6.41 -5.56 -14.34
CA ALA A 129 7.01 -6.46 -15.30
C ALA A 129 8.46 -6.79 -14.94
N ALA A 130 9.24 -5.79 -14.55
CA ALA A 130 10.60 -5.97 -14.07
C ALA A 130 10.64 -6.90 -12.85
N LEU A 131 9.83 -6.65 -11.80
CA LEU A 131 9.74 -7.49 -10.60
C LEU A 131 9.40 -8.95 -10.91
N THR A 132 8.57 -9.17 -11.93
CA THR A 132 8.20 -10.52 -12.38
C THR A 132 9.34 -11.20 -13.12
N ALA A 133 10.02 -10.50 -14.01
CA ALA A 133 11.09 -11.03 -14.85
C ALA A 133 12.42 -11.24 -14.10
N GLN A 134 12.71 -10.41 -13.09
CA GLN A 134 13.90 -10.45 -12.23
C GLN A 134 15.25 -10.54 -13.01
N ILE A 135 15.33 -9.88 -14.16
CA ILE A 135 16.48 -9.94 -15.09
C ILE A 135 17.80 -9.47 -14.44
N TRP A 136 17.73 -8.61 -13.41
CA TRP A 136 18.92 -8.13 -12.68
C TRP A 136 19.64 -9.20 -11.86
N LYS A 137 19.05 -10.40 -11.70
CA LYS A 137 19.67 -11.52 -10.98
C LYS A 137 20.58 -12.38 -11.87
N SER A 138 20.59 -12.08 -13.17
CA SER A 138 21.36 -12.83 -14.19
C SER A 138 22.76 -12.26 -14.37
#